data_6c5c3d6ebcc60c40c325aa908cb3c68c
#
_entry.id   6c5c3d6ebcc60c40c325aa908cb3c68c
#
_cell.length_a   1.000
_cell.length_b   1.000
_cell.length_c   1.000
_cell.angle_alpha   90.00
_cell.angle_beta   90.00
_cell.angle_gamma   90.00
#
_symmetry.space_group_name_H-M   'P 1'
#
loop_
_entity.id
_entity.type
_entity.pdbx_description
1 polymer ?
#
loop_
_entity_poly.entity_id
_entity_poly.type
_entity_poly.pdbx_seq_one_letter_code
_entity_poly.pdbx_strand_id
1 'polypeptide(L)'
;MNRKQAPAITDAVDYTLHLKPYRFFRLDNGVEVYAVHAGAQEVIQIEWVFSAGSCYESKQAVAATANYMLKNGTKSKSAFQLDEAFEFYGGYCNRSCFTDTSLISLHTLTRHVDRLLPLVREMISESTIPESELSIYKQNAAQRLKVNLQKCDFVAGRLIDQYVYGSAHPSGRYTTLEDIEALQREDILAFYQSFYQQGHCRIFVSGYLPADLEQTLNTLFGDLPFRREAPVYPTIVRQLTTEKKHRIVNDPASVQGAIRMAIPFPDRTDPDFKKAQVLNILFGGYFGSRLMSNIREDKGYTYGIYSYIQNQLQDTAWIISTEAGKDVCEDTVKEVYHEMKLLCEERIADDELSLVRNYMIGTTLSEMDGPFSIMAKWKNIILKGLDERYFYDTIDTVKQVSADELQAVARRFFKPADFYELIVY
;
A
#
# COMPACT_ATOMS: atom_id res chain seq x y z
N MET A 1 -28.92 7.36 -27.33
CA MET A 1 -27.79 8.31 -27.37
C MET A 1 -27.58 8.76 -28.81
N ASN A 2 -27.59 10.05 -29.07
CA ASN A 2 -27.32 10.59 -30.43
C ASN A 2 -25.80 10.57 -30.68
N ARG A 3 -25.30 9.59 -31.42
CA ARG A 3 -23.86 9.42 -31.73
C ARG A 3 -23.25 10.53 -32.61
N LYS A 4 -24.07 11.46 -33.12
CA LYS A 4 -23.62 12.61 -33.95
C LYS A 4 -23.38 13.87 -33.12
N GLN A 5 -23.69 13.85 -31.83
CA GLN A 5 -23.52 14.98 -30.92
C GLN A 5 -22.49 14.60 -29.86
N ALA A 6 -21.43 15.38 -29.76
CA ALA A 6 -20.47 15.19 -28.68
C ALA A 6 -21.18 15.32 -27.32
N PRO A 7 -20.87 14.46 -26.33
CA PRO A 7 -21.40 14.64 -24.99
C PRO A 7 -20.97 16.00 -24.43
N ALA A 8 -21.85 16.62 -23.65
CA ALA A 8 -21.50 17.84 -22.94
C ALA A 8 -20.29 17.54 -22.00
N ILE A 9 -19.24 18.35 -22.16
CA ILE A 9 -18.10 18.29 -21.26
C ILE A 9 -18.50 19.03 -20.00
N THR A 10 -18.55 18.30 -18.86
CA THR A 10 -18.76 18.88 -17.54
C THR A 10 -17.41 18.91 -16.83
N ASP A 11 -17.07 20.02 -16.18
CA ASP A 11 -15.86 20.10 -15.38
C ASP A 11 -15.94 19.07 -14.25
N ALA A 12 -14.85 18.34 -14.00
CA ALA A 12 -14.84 17.28 -13.01
C ALA A 12 -15.11 17.81 -11.59
N VAL A 13 -14.79 19.08 -11.30
CA VAL A 13 -15.10 19.70 -10.01
C VAL A 13 -16.60 19.88 -9.75
N ASP A 14 -17.43 19.87 -10.81
CA ASP A 14 -18.89 19.98 -10.70
C ASP A 14 -19.56 18.64 -10.34
N TYR A 15 -18.83 17.52 -10.44
CA TYR A 15 -19.37 16.21 -10.06
C TYR A 15 -19.58 16.11 -8.57
N THR A 16 -20.73 15.58 -8.17
CA THR A 16 -20.99 15.18 -6.79
C THR A 16 -20.58 13.71 -6.62
N LEU A 17 -19.63 13.47 -5.73
CA LEU A 17 -19.13 12.14 -5.43
C LEU A 17 -19.87 11.58 -4.23
N HIS A 18 -20.36 10.35 -4.34
CA HIS A 18 -21.04 9.64 -3.25
C HIS A 18 -20.38 8.31 -3.00
N LEU A 19 -19.72 8.18 -1.86
CA LEU A 19 -19.17 6.90 -1.43
C LEU A 19 -20.32 6.01 -0.97
N LYS A 20 -20.57 4.89 -1.67
CA LYS A 20 -21.62 3.95 -1.31
C LYS A 20 -21.38 3.41 0.10
N PRO A 21 -22.37 3.47 1.01
CA PRO A 21 -22.20 3.04 2.38
C PRO A 21 -21.99 1.53 2.49
N TYR A 22 -21.33 1.11 3.56
CA TYR A 22 -21.21 -0.29 3.93
C TYR A 22 -22.30 -0.68 4.94
N ARG A 23 -22.66 -1.99 4.98
CA ARG A 23 -23.36 -2.62 6.08
C ARG A 23 -22.32 -3.06 7.11
N PHE A 24 -22.61 -2.81 8.39
CA PHE A 24 -21.75 -3.21 9.52
C PHE A 24 -22.47 -4.22 10.40
N PHE A 25 -21.78 -5.28 10.83
CA PHE A 25 -22.22 -6.21 11.86
C PHE A 25 -21.02 -6.83 12.58
N ARG A 26 -21.29 -7.54 13.68
CA ARG A 26 -20.26 -8.26 14.45
C ARG A 26 -20.60 -9.74 14.53
N LEU A 27 -19.57 -10.58 14.45
CA LEU A 27 -19.66 -11.99 14.74
C LEU A 27 -19.75 -12.22 16.28
N ASP A 28 -20.12 -13.42 16.71
CA ASP A 28 -20.31 -13.75 18.14
C ASP A 28 -19.05 -13.51 18.98
N ASN A 29 -17.88 -13.72 18.41
CA ASN A 29 -16.59 -13.44 19.06
C ASN A 29 -16.19 -11.93 19.04
N GLY A 30 -17.01 -11.07 18.43
CA GLY A 30 -16.81 -9.63 18.37
C GLY A 30 -16.03 -9.13 17.14
N VAL A 31 -15.67 -10.00 16.20
CA VAL A 31 -15.03 -9.61 14.94
C VAL A 31 -15.92 -8.65 14.16
N GLU A 32 -15.38 -7.52 13.76
CA GLU A 32 -16.07 -6.49 12.97
C GLU A 32 -16.09 -6.88 11.50
N VAL A 33 -17.29 -6.82 10.90
CA VAL A 33 -17.50 -7.09 9.48
C VAL A 33 -18.09 -5.88 8.79
N TYR A 34 -17.45 -5.48 7.70
CA TYR A 34 -17.84 -4.36 6.85
C TYR A 34 -18.17 -4.91 5.47
N ALA A 35 -19.39 -4.68 4.97
CA ALA A 35 -19.89 -5.33 3.77
C ALA A 35 -20.48 -4.32 2.78
N VAL A 36 -20.05 -4.33 1.52
CA VAL A 36 -20.59 -3.51 0.43
C VAL A 36 -21.22 -4.42 -0.64
N HIS A 37 -22.55 -4.40 -0.72
CA HIS A 37 -23.29 -5.08 -1.79
C HIS A 37 -23.38 -4.16 -3.00
N ALA A 38 -22.69 -4.53 -4.08
CA ALA A 38 -22.73 -3.82 -5.35
C ALA A 38 -22.22 -4.72 -6.50
N GLY A 39 -22.40 -4.23 -7.73
CA GLY A 39 -22.01 -4.94 -8.94
C GLY A 39 -23.13 -5.83 -9.50
N ALA A 40 -23.10 -6.01 -10.83
CA ALA A 40 -24.07 -6.81 -11.57
C ALA A 40 -23.64 -8.29 -11.72
N GLN A 41 -22.37 -8.58 -11.44
CA GLN A 41 -21.82 -9.93 -11.58
C GLN A 41 -21.78 -10.64 -10.24
N GLU A 42 -22.08 -11.92 -10.25
CA GLU A 42 -22.07 -12.78 -9.06
C GLU A 42 -20.63 -13.16 -8.64
N VAL A 43 -19.85 -12.14 -8.31
CA VAL A 43 -18.48 -12.25 -7.79
C VAL A 43 -18.39 -11.59 -6.43
N ILE A 44 -17.56 -12.15 -5.57
CA ILE A 44 -17.37 -11.66 -4.20
C ILE A 44 -15.87 -11.63 -3.85
N GLN A 45 -15.48 -10.63 -3.11
CA GLN A 45 -14.19 -10.54 -2.45
C GLN A 45 -14.41 -10.51 -0.94
N ILE A 46 -13.65 -11.31 -0.21
CA ILE A 46 -13.63 -11.31 1.25
C ILE A 46 -12.19 -11.19 1.70
N GLU A 47 -11.92 -10.22 2.59
CA GLU A 47 -10.59 -9.96 3.11
C GLU A 47 -10.60 -10.06 4.64
N TRP A 48 -9.72 -10.88 5.18
CA TRP A 48 -9.40 -10.95 6.62
C TRP A 48 -8.14 -10.13 6.84
N VAL A 49 -8.29 -9.01 7.54
CA VAL A 49 -7.20 -8.10 7.86
C VAL A 49 -6.82 -8.28 9.32
N PHE A 50 -5.62 -8.80 9.52
CA PHE A 50 -5.05 -9.04 10.84
C PHE A 50 -4.11 -7.90 11.24
N SER A 51 -4.11 -7.52 12.53
CA SER A 51 -3.08 -6.69 13.12
C SER A 51 -1.83 -7.56 13.35
N ALA A 52 -1.18 -7.95 12.27
CA ALA A 52 -0.13 -8.97 12.21
C ALA A 52 0.99 -8.55 11.21
N GLY A 53 1.30 -7.26 11.16
CA GLY A 53 2.36 -6.75 10.29
C GLY A 53 3.76 -6.97 10.83
N SER A 54 4.77 -6.60 10.04
CA SER A 54 6.18 -6.75 10.41
C SER A 54 6.59 -5.89 11.63
N CYS A 55 5.79 -4.87 12.01
CA CYS A 55 6.03 -4.09 13.21
C CYS A 55 5.89 -4.90 14.51
N TYR A 56 5.16 -6.03 14.47
CA TYR A 56 4.93 -6.89 15.63
C TYR A 56 5.90 -8.08 15.72
N GLU A 57 6.76 -8.29 14.73
CA GLU A 57 7.69 -9.41 14.76
C GLU A 57 8.90 -9.16 15.69
N SER A 58 9.30 -10.18 16.41
CA SER A 58 10.50 -10.14 17.26
C SER A 58 11.80 -10.36 16.48
N LYS A 59 11.73 -11.05 15.35
CA LYS A 59 12.83 -11.31 14.43
C LYS A 59 12.39 -10.96 13.02
N GLN A 60 13.31 -10.43 12.23
CA GLN A 60 13.04 -10.00 10.85
C GLN A 60 12.54 -11.15 9.97
N ALA A 61 11.58 -10.83 9.08
CA ALA A 61 10.95 -11.75 8.14
C ALA A 61 9.99 -12.80 8.74
N VAL A 62 9.81 -12.87 10.04
CA VAL A 62 8.89 -13.84 10.68
C VAL A 62 7.44 -13.57 10.30
N ALA A 63 6.98 -12.31 10.35
CA ALA A 63 5.60 -11.95 10.01
C ALA A 63 5.26 -12.28 8.55
N ALA A 64 6.12 -11.88 7.62
CA ALA A 64 5.94 -12.16 6.20
C ALA A 64 5.97 -13.67 5.90
N THR A 65 6.86 -14.41 6.56
CA THR A 65 6.95 -15.86 6.43
C THR A 65 5.70 -16.54 7.00
N ALA A 66 5.24 -16.14 8.18
CA ALA A 66 4.02 -16.68 8.78
C ALA A 66 2.80 -16.46 7.87
N ASN A 67 2.65 -15.26 7.30
CA ASN A 67 1.59 -14.96 6.33
C ASN A 67 1.68 -15.84 5.08
N TYR A 68 2.88 -15.99 4.52
CA TYR A 68 3.08 -16.85 3.36
C TYR A 68 2.74 -18.30 3.66
N MET A 69 3.15 -18.83 4.81
CA MET A 69 3.00 -20.23 5.18
C MET A 69 1.56 -20.65 5.51
N LEU A 70 0.63 -19.74 5.70
CA LEU A 70 -0.78 -20.07 6.01
C LEU A 70 -1.41 -21.05 5.02
N LYS A 71 -1.05 -20.98 3.75
CA LYS A 71 -1.57 -21.83 2.66
C LYS A 71 -0.65 -23.02 2.35
N ASN A 72 0.48 -23.17 3.07
CA ASN A 72 1.48 -24.19 2.77
C ASN A 72 1.30 -25.50 3.58
N GLY A 73 0.07 -25.77 4.03
CA GLY A 73 -0.31 -26.99 4.72
C GLY A 73 -1.09 -26.72 5.99
N THR A 74 -2.12 -27.53 6.17
CA THR A 74 -3.00 -27.53 7.34
C THR A 74 -3.00 -28.93 7.98
N LYS A 75 -3.76 -29.13 9.04
CA LYS A 75 -3.90 -30.46 9.65
C LYS A 75 -4.48 -31.50 8.70
N SER A 76 -5.36 -31.07 7.78
CA SER A 76 -6.10 -31.98 6.89
C SER A 76 -5.58 -32.01 5.46
N LYS A 77 -4.81 -31.00 5.02
CA LYS A 77 -4.39 -30.83 3.62
C LYS A 77 -2.94 -30.40 3.47
N SER A 78 -2.27 -30.96 2.48
CA SER A 78 -0.97 -30.45 2.03
C SER A 78 -1.13 -29.11 1.29
N ALA A 79 -0.02 -28.42 1.03
CA ALA A 79 0.03 -27.20 0.21
C ALA A 79 -0.64 -27.44 -1.17
N PHE A 80 -0.27 -28.51 -1.85
CA PHE A 80 -0.83 -28.90 -3.14
C PHE A 80 -2.34 -29.09 -3.10
N GLN A 81 -2.85 -29.82 -2.09
CA GLN A 81 -4.29 -30.06 -1.94
C GLN A 81 -5.09 -28.79 -1.64
N LEU A 82 -4.48 -27.83 -0.93
CA LEU A 82 -5.10 -26.51 -0.72
C LEU A 82 -5.16 -25.72 -2.01
N ASP A 83 -4.08 -25.69 -2.79
CA ASP A 83 -4.05 -25.00 -4.07
C ASP A 83 -5.05 -25.62 -5.05
N GLU A 84 -5.05 -26.93 -5.20
CA GLU A 84 -6.02 -27.66 -6.03
C GLU A 84 -7.47 -27.36 -5.63
N ALA A 85 -7.77 -27.32 -4.33
CA ALA A 85 -9.12 -27.04 -3.84
C ALA A 85 -9.60 -25.60 -4.16
N PHE A 86 -8.70 -24.59 -4.09
CA PHE A 86 -9.04 -23.24 -4.53
C PHE A 86 -9.20 -23.14 -6.04
N GLU A 87 -8.27 -23.72 -6.80
CA GLU A 87 -8.26 -23.66 -8.27
C GLU A 87 -9.46 -24.42 -8.88
N PHE A 88 -9.88 -25.53 -8.30
CA PHE A 88 -11.03 -26.32 -8.75
C PHE A 88 -12.33 -25.48 -8.83
N TYR A 89 -12.52 -24.55 -7.91
CA TYR A 89 -13.67 -23.63 -7.89
C TYR A 89 -13.36 -22.27 -8.55
N GLY A 90 -12.18 -22.10 -9.16
CA GLY A 90 -11.76 -20.81 -9.70
C GLY A 90 -11.61 -19.73 -8.63
N GLY A 91 -11.34 -20.14 -7.39
CA GLY A 91 -11.09 -19.22 -6.27
C GLY A 91 -9.65 -18.73 -6.26
N TYR A 92 -9.46 -17.42 -6.13
CA TYR A 92 -8.14 -16.81 -5.99
C TYR A 92 -7.94 -16.38 -4.53
N CYS A 93 -7.05 -17.08 -3.82
CA CYS A 93 -6.71 -16.78 -2.43
C CYS A 93 -5.28 -16.23 -2.34
N ASN A 94 -5.17 -14.91 -2.08
CA ASN A 94 -3.90 -14.21 -1.93
C ASN A 94 -3.62 -13.87 -0.46
N ARG A 95 -2.34 -13.66 -0.14
CA ARG A 95 -1.84 -13.28 1.18
C ARG A 95 -0.81 -12.19 1.01
N SER A 96 -0.85 -11.19 1.90
CA SER A 96 0.09 -10.09 1.90
C SER A 96 0.41 -9.69 3.33
N CYS A 97 1.67 -9.37 3.59
CA CYS A 97 2.14 -8.82 4.86
C CYS A 97 2.70 -7.43 4.61
N PHE A 98 2.21 -6.47 5.38
CA PHE A 98 2.65 -5.08 5.38
C PHE A 98 3.31 -4.74 6.72
N THR A 99 3.70 -3.50 6.89
CA THR A 99 4.29 -3.05 8.16
C THR A 99 3.33 -3.20 9.33
N ASP A 100 2.06 -2.81 9.16
CA ASP A 100 1.08 -2.73 10.24
C ASP A 100 0.12 -3.92 10.26
N THR A 101 -0.18 -4.48 9.11
CA THR A 101 -1.23 -5.49 8.92
C THR A 101 -0.78 -6.63 8.04
N SER A 102 -1.44 -7.76 8.21
CA SER A 102 -1.40 -8.86 7.25
C SER A 102 -2.80 -9.19 6.74
N LEU A 103 -2.87 -9.65 5.51
CA LEU A 103 -4.09 -9.81 4.75
C LEU A 103 -4.19 -11.22 4.17
N ILE A 104 -5.38 -11.81 4.27
CA ILE A 104 -5.83 -12.93 3.43
C ILE A 104 -6.98 -12.40 2.59
N SER A 105 -6.92 -12.55 1.29
CA SER A 105 -7.95 -12.08 0.35
C SER A 105 -8.45 -13.25 -0.50
N LEU A 106 -9.74 -13.51 -0.48
CA LEU A 106 -10.42 -14.50 -1.30
C LEU A 106 -11.28 -13.79 -2.34
N HIS A 107 -11.05 -14.09 -3.62
CA HIS A 107 -11.91 -13.69 -4.73
C HIS A 107 -12.53 -14.95 -5.33
N THR A 108 -13.84 -14.97 -5.51
CA THR A 108 -14.54 -16.12 -6.07
C THR A 108 -15.91 -15.74 -6.65
N LEU A 109 -16.51 -16.67 -7.39
CA LEU A 109 -17.94 -16.59 -7.71
C LEU A 109 -18.75 -16.78 -6.42
N THR A 110 -19.80 -15.97 -6.25
CA THR A 110 -20.67 -16.01 -5.06
C THR A 110 -21.19 -17.40 -4.74
N ARG A 111 -21.56 -18.18 -5.76
CA ARG A 111 -22.05 -19.56 -5.62
C ARG A 111 -21.03 -20.57 -5.05
N HIS A 112 -19.74 -20.22 -4.99
CA HIS A 112 -18.67 -21.08 -4.49
C HIS A 112 -18.15 -20.66 -3.10
N VAL A 113 -18.72 -19.62 -2.51
CA VAL A 113 -18.32 -19.10 -1.19
C VAL A 113 -18.35 -20.20 -0.12
N ASP A 114 -19.44 -20.97 -0.05
CA ASP A 114 -19.62 -22.04 0.95
C ASP A 114 -18.59 -23.17 0.83
N ARG A 115 -17.98 -23.33 -0.34
CA ARG A 115 -16.94 -24.34 -0.59
C ARG A 115 -15.55 -23.83 -0.23
N LEU A 116 -15.31 -22.53 -0.36
CA LEU A 116 -14.00 -21.94 -0.20
C LEU A 116 -13.77 -21.33 1.18
N LEU A 117 -14.79 -20.81 1.85
CA LEU A 117 -14.67 -20.27 3.20
C LEU A 117 -14.13 -21.28 4.23
N PRO A 118 -14.55 -22.58 4.23
CA PRO A 118 -13.96 -23.56 5.12
C PRO A 118 -12.44 -23.72 4.94
N LEU A 119 -11.92 -23.59 3.71
CA LEU A 119 -10.48 -23.65 3.45
C LEU A 119 -9.75 -22.46 4.09
N VAL A 120 -10.32 -21.26 3.99
CA VAL A 120 -9.74 -20.05 4.64
C VAL A 120 -9.78 -20.20 6.18
N ARG A 121 -10.90 -20.70 6.74
CA ARG A 121 -10.97 -21.01 8.17
C ARG A 121 -9.85 -21.96 8.57
N GLU A 122 -9.64 -23.03 7.82
CA GLU A 122 -8.61 -24.03 8.09
C GLU A 122 -7.19 -23.41 8.03
N MET A 123 -6.93 -22.56 7.04
CA MET A 123 -5.66 -21.80 6.97
C MET A 123 -5.43 -20.93 8.21
N ILE A 124 -6.46 -20.25 8.70
CA ILE A 124 -6.37 -19.37 9.86
C ILE A 124 -6.21 -20.16 11.17
N SER A 125 -6.93 -21.25 11.33
CA SER A 125 -7.03 -21.98 12.61
C SER A 125 -6.14 -23.20 12.70
N GLU A 126 -5.73 -23.80 11.58
CA GLU A 126 -5.11 -25.13 11.55
C GLU A 126 -3.86 -25.24 10.67
N SER A 127 -3.25 -24.11 10.26
CA SER A 127 -1.99 -24.16 9.52
C SER A 127 -0.90 -24.85 10.36
N THR A 128 -0.17 -25.77 9.74
CA THR A 128 0.84 -26.60 10.42
C THR A 128 2.27 -26.10 10.21
N ILE A 129 2.46 -25.22 9.24
CA ILE A 129 3.77 -24.67 8.87
C ILE A 129 4.81 -25.81 8.76
N PRO A 130 4.69 -26.70 7.74
CA PRO A 130 5.56 -27.85 7.61
C PRO A 130 7.01 -27.43 7.38
N GLU A 131 7.97 -28.12 8.01
CA GLU A 131 9.41 -27.82 7.90
C GLU A 131 9.92 -27.95 6.45
N SER A 132 9.39 -28.92 5.70
CA SER A 132 9.72 -29.11 4.27
C SER A 132 9.32 -27.89 3.43
N GLU A 133 8.12 -27.35 3.67
CA GLU A 133 7.63 -26.14 2.98
C GLU A 133 8.40 -24.89 3.39
N LEU A 134 8.75 -24.77 4.67
CA LEU A 134 9.59 -23.69 5.17
C LEU A 134 10.98 -23.71 4.51
N SER A 135 11.59 -24.88 4.37
CA SER A 135 12.86 -25.03 3.70
C SER A 135 12.81 -24.57 2.25
N ILE A 136 11.78 -24.95 1.51
CA ILE A 136 11.52 -24.49 0.12
C ILE A 136 11.33 -22.98 0.08
N TYR A 137 10.53 -22.42 0.99
CA TYR A 137 10.33 -20.97 1.11
C TYR A 137 11.65 -20.23 1.33
N LYS A 138 12.47 -20.67 2.28
CA LYS A 138 13.78 -20.06 2.60
C LYS A 138 14.70 -20.04 1.36
N GLN A 139 14.81 -21.15 0.64
CA GLN A 139 15.60 -21.22 -0.59
C GLN A 139 15.10 -20.23 -1.65
N ASN A 140 13.79 -20.21 -1.90
CA ASN A 140 13.18 -19.33 -2.90
C ASN A 140 13.29 -17.84 -2.48
N ALA A 141 13.10 -17.52 -1.20
CA ALA A 141 13.23 -16.16 -0.67
C ALA A 141 14.68 -15.66 -0.78
N ALA A 142 15.66 -16.48 -0.39
CA ALA A 142 17.08 -16.15 -0.50
C ALA A 142 17.49 -15.93 -1.97
N GLN A 143 17.03 -16.79 -2.87
CA GLN A 143 17.35 -16.64 -4.30
C GLN A 143 16.73 -15.36 -4.89
N ARG A 144 15.45 -15.07 -4.57
CA ARG A 144 14.80 -13.81 -4.99
C ARG A 144 15.53 -12.59 -4.44
N LEU A 145 15.94 -12.63 -3.17
CA LEU A 145 16.67 -11.52 -2.55
C LEU A 145 18.03 -11.31 -3.24
N LYS A 146 18.80 -12.37 -3.52
CA LYS A 146 20.08 -12.29 -4.25
C LYS A 146 19.92 -11.62 -5.61
N VAL A 147 18.90 -12.02 -6.39
CA VAL A 147 18.61 -11.42 -7.70
C VAL A 147 18.18 -9.96 -7.58
N ASN A 148 17.36 -9.64 -6.58
CA ASN A 148 16.89 -8.26 -6.39
C ASN A 148 18.00 -7.33 -5.89
N LEU A 149 18.94 -7.81 -5.08
CA LEU A 149 20.10 -7.02 -4.61
C LEU A 149 21.04 -6.59 -5.75
N GLN A 150 20.95 -7.22 -6.93
CA GLN A 150 21.67 -6.77 -8.12
C GLN A 150 21.03 -5.56 -8.81
N LYS A 151 19.77 -5.23 -8.48
CA LYS A 151 19.01 -4.12 -9.09
C LYS A 151 19.21 -2.84 -8.30
N CYS A 152 19.71 -1.80 -8.95
CA CYS A 152 19.91 -0.49 -8.33
C CYS A 152 18.61 0.08 -7.74
N ASP A 153 17.48 -0.10 -8.42
CA ASP A 153 16.16 0.34 -7.98
C ASP A 153 15.74 -0.31 -6.66
N PHE A 154 15.91 -1.62 -6.53
CA PHE A 154 15.60 -2.36 -5.32
C PHE A 154 16.47 -1.92 -4.14
N VAL A 155 17.76 -1.74 -4.37
CA VAL A 155 18.71 -1.28 -3.33
C VAL A 155 18.38 0.15 -2.92
N ALA A 156 18.09 1.03 -3.89
CA ALA A 156 17.73 2.42 -3.63
C ALA A 156 16.45 2.54 -2.78
N GLY A 157 15.43 1.74 -3.07
CA GLY A 157 14.18 1.72 -2.28
C GLY A 157 14.43 1.34 -0.82
N ARG A 158 15.24 0.31 -0.57
CA ARG A 158 15.58 -0.12 0.80
C ARG A 158 16.39 0.94 1.56
N LEU A 159 17.39 1.50 0.93
CA LEU A 159 18.28 2.47 1.58
C LEU A 159 17.57 3.79 1.89
N ILE A 160 16.72 4.28 1.00
CA ILE A 160 16.02 5.55 1.25
C ILE A 160 15.07 5.42 2.45
N ASP A 161 14.36 4.29 2.57
CA ASP A 161 13.51 4.02 3.73
C ASP A 161 14.34 3.97 5.02
N GLN A 162 15.51 3.34 4.98
CA GLN A 162 16.42 3.30 6.13
C GLN A 162 16.91 4.70 6.54
N TYR A 163 17.19 5.58 5.57
CA TYR A 163 17.64 6.95 5.87
C TYR A 163 16.52 7.82 6.48
N VAL A 164 15.28 7.61 6.01
CA VAL A 164 14.11 8.37 6.46
C VAL A 164 13.57 7.89 7.80
N TYR A 165 13.61 6.59 8.07
CA TYR A 165 13.00 6.00 9.27
C TYR A 165 14.02 5.50 10.30
N GLY A 166 15.20 5.09 9.85
CA GLY A 166 16.21 4.43 10.67
C GLY A 166 16.13 2.91 10.63
N SER A 167 17.27 2.23 10.83
CA SER A 167 17.39 0.77 10.72
C SER A 167 16.64 -0.02 11.80
N ALA A 168 16.35 0.60 12.93
CA ALA A 168 15.55 -0.01 14.01
C ALA A 168 14.03 0.11 13.78
N HIS A 169 13.62 1.00 12.88
CA HIS A 169 12.21 1.28 12.61
C HIS A 169 11.62 0.22 11.67
N PRO A 170 10.37 -0.27 11.90
CA PRO A 170 9.75 -1.29 11.02
C PRO A 170 9.72 -0.88 9.54
N SER A 171 9.52 0.41 9.25
CA SER A 171 9.50 0.94 7.89
C SER A 171 10.88 1.18 7.29
N GLY A 172 11.94 1.19 8.10
CA GLY A 172 13.32 1.44 7.64
C GLY A 172 14.22 0.22 7.69
N ARG A 173 13.79 -0.87 8.34
CA ARG A 173 14.56 -2.13 8.35
C ARG A 173 14.15 -3.01 7.18
N TYR A 174 15.06 -3.83 6.73
CA TYR A 174 14.82 -4.75 5.62
C TYR A 174 15.47 -6.11 5.87
N THR A 175 14.84 -7.14 5.32
CA THR A 175 15.30 -8.52 5.43
C THR A 175 16.63 -8.72 4.72
N THR A 176 17.58 -9.38 5.38
CA THR A 176 18.87 -9.81 4.85
C THR A 176 18.87 -11.31 4.51
N LEU A 177 19.94 -11.79 3.89
CA LEU A 177 20.11 -13.23 3.64
C LEU A 177 20.26 -14.01 4.95
N GLU A 178 20.97 -13.41 5.90
CA GLU A 178 21.19 -13.94 7.24
C GLU A 178 19.87 -14.05 8.03
N ASP A 179 18.97 -13.06 7.88
CA ASP A 179 17.64 -13.13 8.50
C ASP A 179 16.82 -14.30 7.95
N ILE A 180 16.86 -14.52 6.63
CA ILE A 180 16.15 -15.65 5.99
C ILE A 180 16.75 -16.98 6.46
N GLU A 181 18.05 -17.08 6.55
CA GLU A 181 18.73 -18.29 7.04
C GLU A 181 18.42 -18.57 8.50
N ALA A 182 18.34 -17.52 9.32
CA ALA A 182 18.06 -17.60 10.76
C ALA A 182 16.61 -17.91 11.11
N LEU A 183 15.66 -17.89 10.14
CA LEU A 183 14.26 -18.23 10.39
C LEU A 183 14.13 -19.63 10.99
N GLN A 184 13.42 -19.71 12.12
CA GLN A 184 13.09 -20.96 12.79
C GLN A 184 11.57 -21.19 12.73
N ARG A 185 11.18 -22.44 12.56
CA ARG A 185 9.76 -22.82 12.52
C ARG A 185 9.01 -22.41 13.79
N GLU A 186 9.66 -22.52 14.94
CA GLU A 186 9.10 -22.18 16.24
C GLU A 186 8.74 -20.70 16.35
N ASP A 187 9.57 -19.79 15.82
CA ASP A 187 9.29 -18.35 15.81
C ASP A 187 8.05 -18.05 14.93
N ILE A 188 7.95 -18.72 13.79
CA ILE A 188 6.86 -18.56 12.85
C ILE A 188 5.55 -19.12 13.44
N LEU A 189 5.62 -20.28 14.10
CA LEU A 189 4.47 -20.87 14.81
C LEU A 189 3.98 -19.98 15.95
N ALA A 190 4.90 -19.42 16.74
CA ALA A 190 4.57 -18.50 17.83
C ALA A 190 3.87 -17.24 17.29
N PHE A 191 4.36 -16.69 16.18
CA PHE A 191 3.74 -15.54 15.53
C PHE A 191 2.35 -15.90 14.98
N TYR A 192 2.23 -17.03 14.29
CA TYR A 192 0.95 -17.54 13.76
C TYR A 192 -0.09 -17.72 14.88
N GLN A 193 0.28 -18.35 15.98
CA GLN A 193 -0.61 -18.55 17.13
C GLN A 193 -1.09 -17.21 17.73
N SER A 194 -0.17 -16.28 17.90
CA SER A 194 -0.45 -15.00 18.57
C SER A 194 -1.23 -14.01 17.69
N PHE A 195 -0.98 -14.00 16.39
CA PHE A 195 -1.47 -12.94 15.50
C PHE A 195 -2.50 -13.41 14.45
N TYR A 196 -2.64 -14.73 14.20
CA TYR A 196 -3.68 -15.28 13.34
C TYR A 196 -4.68 -16.12 14.11
N GLN A 197 -4.26 -17.16 14.84
CA GLN A 197 -5.21 -18.00 15.57
C GLN A 197 -5.94 -17.23 16.69
N GLN A 198 -5.22 -16.41 17.43
CA GLN A 198 -5.72 -15.61 18.55
C GLN A 198 -5.58 -14.09 18.29
N GLY A 199 -5.32 -13.71 17.03
CA GLY A 199 -5.06 -12.32 16.65
C GLY A 199 -6.31 -11.45 16.61
N HIS A 200 -6.09 -10.14 16.48
CA HIS A 200 -7.17 -9.21 16.16
C HIS A 200 -7.41 -9.22 14.66
N CYS A 201 -8.67 -9.43 14.26
CA CYS A 201 -9.09 -9.52 12.88
C CYS A 201 -10.28 -8.59 12.59
N ARG A 202 -10.30 -8.00 11.40
CA ARG A 202 -11.47 -7.36 10.78
C ARG A 202 -11.74 -8.01 9.44
N ILE A 203 -13.01 -8.13 9.07
CA ILE A 203 -13.41 -8.73 7.81
C ILE A 203 -14.06 -7.66 6.92
N PHE A 204 -13.59 -7.58 5.67
CA PHE A 204 -14.13 -6.69 4.65
C PHE A 204 -14.69 -7.53 3.51
N VAL A 205 -15.96 -7.29 3.15
CA VAL A 205 -16.66 -8.07 2.13
C VAL A 205 -17.24 -7.14 1.07
N SER A 206 -17.04 -7.47 -0.19
CA SER A 206 -17.56 -6.66 -1.29
C SER A 206 -17.95 -7.53 -2.49
N GLY A 207 -18.92 -7.07 -3.27
CA GLY A 207 -19.40 -7.78 -4.45
C GLY A 207 -20.88 -8.11 -4.38
N TYR A 208 -21.28 -9.19 -5.02
CA TYR A 208 -22.63 -9.72 -4.94
C TYR A 208 -22.74 -10.62 -3.70
N LEU A 209 -23.31 -10.07 -2.63
CA LEU A 209 -23.36 -10.73 -1.32
C LEU A 209 -24.51 -11.74 -1.25
N PRO A 210 -24.27 -13.00 -0.79
CA PRO A 210 -25.33 -13.95 -0.46
C PRO A 210 -26.24 -13.40 0.64
N ALA A 211 -27.50 -13.79 0.64
CA ALA A 211 -28.47 -13.33 1.62
C ALA A 211 -28.14 -13.79 3.07
N ASP A 212 -27.51 -14.94 3.20
CA ASP A 212 -27.11 -15.61 4.44
C ASP A 212 -25.64 -15.35 4.82
N LEU A 213 -24.97 -14.37 4.18
CA LEU A 213 -23.55 -14.06 4.41
C LEU A 213 -23.20 -13.92 5.90
N GLU A 214 -24.02 -13.21 6.67
CA GLU A 214 -23.77 -12.98 8.11
C GLU A 214 -23.81 -14.29 8.88
N GLN A 215 -24.80 -15.13 8.63
CA GLN A 215 -24.92 -16.44 9.25
C GLN A 215 -23.76 -17.36 8.87
N THR A 216 -23.37 -17.37 7.59
CA THR A 216 -22.27 -18.18 7.08
C THR A 216 -20.95 -17.76 7.71
N LEU A 217 -20.66 -16.45 7.75
CA LEU A 217 -19.44 -15.94 8.39
C LEU A 217 -19.43 -16.22 9.89
N ASN A 218 -20.58 -16.05 10.56
CA ASN A 218 -20.67 -16.33 12.00
C ASN A 218 -20.46 -17.82 12.31
N THR A 219 -21.05 -18.70 11.52
CA THR A 219 -20.89 -20.16 11.68
C THR A 219 -19.43 -20.59 11.51
N LEU A 220 -18.71 -19.97 10.55
CA LEU A 220 -17.35 -20.39 10.23
C LEU A 220 -16.26 -19.67 11.02
N PHE A 221 -16.50 -18.44 11.46
CA PHE A 221 -15.45 -17.63 12.09
C PHE A 221 -15.85 -17.06 13.45
N GLY A 222 -17.13 -17.15 13.85
CA GLY A 222 -17.63 -16.55 15.09
C GLY A 222 -17.22 -17.30 16.37
N ASP A 223 -16.76 -18.56 16.25
CA ASP A 223 -16.24 -19.36 17.36
C ASP A 223 -14.72 -19.31 17.51
N LEU A 224 -14.01 -18.68 16.56
CA LEU A 224 -12.55 -18.56 16.62
C LEU A 224 -12.12 -17.63 17.77
N PRO A 225 -11.01 -17.94 18.48
CA PRO A 225 -10.61 -17.21 19.68
C PRO A 225 -9.91 -15.88 19.33
N PHE A 226 -10.50 -15.09 18.48
CA PHE A 226 -9.94 -13.80 18.09
C PHE A 226 -10.01 -12.78 19.21
N ARG A 227 -8.96 -11.95 19.33
CA ARG A 227 -8.95 -10.81 20.26
C ARG A 227 -9.87 -9.71 19.76
N ARG A 228 -10.62 -9.08 20.68
CA ARG A 228 -11.48 -7.95 20.35
C ARG A 228 -10.71 -6.66 20.11
N GLU A 229 -9.55 -6.52 20.75
CA GLU A 229 -8.73 -5.31 20.68
C GLU A 229 -7.47 -5.56 19.84
N ALA A 230 -7.12 -4.57 19.03
CA ALA A 230 -5.88 -4.59 18.30
C ALA A 230 -4.68 -4.54 19.27
N PRO A 231 -3.56 -5.21 18.96
CA PRO A 231 -2.34 -5.06 19.73
C PRO A 231 -1.88 -3.60 19.70
N VAL A 232 -1.24 -3.17 20.79
CA VAL A 232 -0.64 -1.84 20.85
C VAL A 232 0.45 -1.74 19.79
N TYR A 233 0.38 -0.70 18.95
CA TYR A 233 1.40 -0.44 17.97
C TYR A 233 2.71 -0.08 18.69
N PRO A 234 3.86 -0.72 18.33
CA PRO A 234 5.12 -0.38 18.97
C PRO A 234 5.52 1.06 18.67
N THR A 235 5.72 1.85 19.71
CA THR A 235 6.23 3.21 19.54
C THR A 235 7.73 3.16 19.30
N ILE A 236 8.15 3.33 18.06
CA ILE A 236 9.57 3.34 17.68
C ILE A 236 9.89 4.74 17.16
N VAL A 237 10.88 5.37 17.81
CA VAL A 237 11.33 6.71 17.41
C VAL A 237 12.18 6.60 16.15
N ARG A 238 11.91 7.43 15.16
CA ARG A 238 12.72 7.56 13.95
C ARG A 238 14.14 7.97 14.31
N GLN A 239 15.12 7.24 13.81
CA GLN A 239 16.53 7.58 13.93
C GLN A 239 17.04 8.05 12.57
N LEU A 240 16.87 9.33 12.32
CA LEU A 240 17.24 9.96 11.05
C LEU A 240 18.74 9.90 10.85
N THR A 241 19.18 9.51 9.66
CA THR A 241 20.57 9.63 9.25
C THR A 241 20.93 11.12 9.12
N THR A 242 22.10 11.50 9.64
CA THR A 242 22.55 12.91 9.60
C THR A 242 23.03 13.34 8.22
N GLU A 243 23.69 12.43 7.51
CA GLU A 243 24.11 12.66 6.13
C GLU A 243 22.90 12.61 5.19
N LYS A 244 22.80 13.60 4.31
CA LYS A 244 21.63 13.76 3.43
C LYS A 244 21.88 13.32 1.99
N LYS A 245 23.16 13.20 1.57
CA LYS A 245 23.51 12.90 0.17
C LYS A 245 24.32 11.62 0.08
N HIS A 246 23.81 10.65 -0.66
CA HIS A 246 24.42 9.34 -0.79
C HIS A 246 24.60 8.96 -2.25
N ARG A 247 25.77 8.39 -2.57
CA ARG A 247 26.13 7.84 -3.89
C ARG A 247 26.70 6.45 -3.68
N ILE A 248 25.96 5.43 -4.16
CA ILE A 248 26.29 4.03 -3.91
C ILE A 248 26.56 3.33 -5.23
N VAL A 249 27.72 2.69 -5.33
CA VAL A 249 28.04 1.80 -6.46
C VAL A 249 27.55 0.40 -6.10
N ASN A 250 26.50 -0.06 -6.77
CA ASN A 250 25.92 -1.39 -6.61
C ASN A 250 26.38 -2.34 -7.71
N ASP A 251 26.34 -1.87 -8.96
CA ASP A 251 26.85 -2.59 -10.13
C ASP A 251 27.70 -1.61 -10.97
N PRO A 252 29.03 -1.74 -10.95
CA PRO A 252 29.91 -0.87 -11.74
C PRO A 252 29.63 -0.88 -13.24
N ALA A 253 29.06 -1.98 -13.78
CA ALA A 253 28.71 -2.13 -15.17
C ALA A 253 27.30 -1.60 -15.52
N SER A 254 26.54 -1.14 -14.53
CA SER A 254 25.21 -0.60 -14.78
C SER A 254 25.26 0.64 -15.69
N VAL A 255 24.36 0.66 -16.66
CA VAL A 255 24.15 1.81 -17.57
C VAL A 255 23.10 2.78 -17.04
N GLN A 256 22.34 2.38 -16.01
CA GLN A 256 21.31 3.18 -15.36
C GLN A 256 21.61 3.31 -13.87
N GLY A 257 21.17 4.42 -13.30
CA GLY A 257 21.14 4.67 -11.86
C GLY A 257 19.73 4.86 -11.36
N ALA A 258 19.47 4.36 -10.15
CA ALA A 258 18.23 4.59 -9.44
C ALA A 258 18.37 5.80 -8.51
N ILE A 259 17.47 6.75 -8.64
CA ILE A 259 17.42 7.98 -7.85
C ILE A 259 16.25 7.91 -6.89
N ARG A 260 16.51 8.18 -5.62
CA ARG A 260 15.49 8.39 -4.58
C ARG A 260 15.77 9.68 -3.86
N MET A 261 14.76 10.52 -3.73
CA MET A 261 14.80 11.70 -2.88
C MET A 261 13.64 11.63 -1.90
N ALA A 262 13.86 11.87 -0.61
CA ALA A 262 12.80 11.72 0.37
C ALA A 262 12.96 12.66 1.56
N ILE A 263 11.82 13.02 2.16
CA ILE A 263 11.76 13.70 3.46
C ILE A 263 10.81 12.95 4.40
N PRO A 264 11.06 12.94 5.71
CA PRO A 264 10.01 12.64 6.68
C PRO A 264 8.87 13.64 6.49
N PHE A 265 7.63 13.13 6.48
CA PHE A 265 6.47 13.97 6.21
C PHE A 265 5.47 13.87 7.38
N PRO A 266 4.71 14.92 7.68
CA PRO A 266 3.64 14.87 8.67
C PRO A 266 2.58 13.84 8.31
N ASP A 267 1.90 13.31 9.31
CA ASP A 267 0.78 12.41 9.09
C ASP A 267 -0.48 13.16 8.64
N ARG A 268 -1.52 12.39 8.38
CA ARG A 268 -2.81 12.89 7.86
C ARG A 268 -3.58 13.82 8.78
N THR A 269 -3.15 14.01 10.04
CA THR A 269 -3.74 14.96 10.98
C THR A 269 -3.20 16.37 10.78
N ASP A 270 -2.09 16.52 10.06
CA ASP A 270 -1.55 17.84 9.70
C ASP A 270 -2.53 18.59 8.79
N PRO A 271 -2.84 19.85 9.07
CA PRO A 271 -3.82 20.63 8.30
C PRO A 271 -3.46 20.82 6.83
N ASP A 272 -2.18 20.76 6.48
CA ASP A 272 -1.70 20.87 5.11
C ASP A 272 -1.60 19.52 4.38
N PHE A 273 -1.86 18.39 5.06
CA PHE A 273 -1.68 17.07 4.48
C PHE A 273 -2.49 16.88 3.19
N LYS A 274 -3.79 17.24 3.19
CA LYS A 274 -4.67 17.11 2.01
C LYS A 274 -4.23 18.05 0.87
N LYS A 275 -3.79 19.26 1.20
CA LYS A 275 -3.22 20.20 0.21
C LYS A 275 -1.91 19.68 -0.38
N ALA A 276 -1.07 19.07 0.46
CA ALA A 276 0.17 18.44 0.01
C ALA A 276 -0.09 17.26 -0.95
N GLN A 277 -1.20 16.53 -0.78
CA GLN A 277 -1.61 15.52 -1.76
C GLN A 277 -1.90 16.12 -3.14
N VAL A 278 -2.57 17.29 -3.19
CA VAL A 278 -2.81 18.01 -4.46
C VAL A 278 -1.49 18.51 -5.05
N LEU A 279 -0.63 19.13 -4.23
CA LEU A 279 0.69 19.58 -4.66
C LEU A 279 1.55 18.41 -5.19
N ASN A 280 1.50 17.26 -4.53
CA ASN A 280 2.21 16.06 -4.97
C ASN A 280 1.76 15.59 -6.36
N ILE A 281 0.46 15.60 -6.65
CA ILE A 281 -0.05 15.24 -7.97
C ILE A 281 0.48 16.22 -9.03
N LEU A 282 0.39 17.51 -8.78
CA LEU A 282 0.90 18.55 -9.68
C LEU A 282 2.41 18.39 -9.91
N PHE A 283 3.18 18.13 -8.85
CA PHE A 283 4.63 18.02 -8.88
C PHE A 283 5.12 16.80 -9.66
N GLY A 284 4.63 15.58 -9.30
CA GLY A 284 5.13 14.32 -9.88
C GLY A 284 4.17 13.14 -9.76
N GLY A 285 2.88 13.36 -9.43
CA GLY A 285 1.95 12.29 -9.13
C GLY A 285 1.17 11.76 -10.34
N TYR A 286 1.33 12.30 -11.54
CA TYR A 286 0.67 11.83 -12.76
C TYR A 286 1.51 12.12 -14.00
N PHE A 287 1.07 11.59 -15.14
CA PHE A 287 1.83 11.69 -16.39
C PHE A 287 2.06 13.13 -16.88
N GLY A 288 1.09 14.02 -16.72
CA GLY A 288 1.21 15.45 -17.09
C GLY A 288 1.78 16.34 -15.99
N SER A 289 2.43 15.76 -14.95
CA SER A 289 3.05 16.52 -13.87
C SER A 289 4.33 17.25 -14.30
N ARG A 290 4.74 18.24 -13.51
CA ARG A 290 5.95 19.03 -13.81
C ARG A 290 7.20 18.21 -13.97
N LEU A 291 7.44 17.25 -13.05
CA LEU A 291 8.60 16.36 -13.16
C LEU A 291 8.59 15.53 -14.44
N MET A 292 7.41 15.01 -14.84
CA MET A 292 7.28 14.23 -16.05
C MET A 292 7.51 15.08 -17.30
N SER A 293 6.91 16.26 -17.37
CA SER A 293 7.08 17.19 -18.51
C SER A 293 8.53 17.63 -18.66
N ASN A 294 9.18 18.08 -17.59
CA ASN A 294 10.56 18.54 -17.64
C ASN A 294 11.55 17.40 -17.91
N ILE A 295 11.56 16.38 -17.04
CA ILE A 295 12.68 15.43 -16.98
C ILE A 295 12.50 14.29 -18.00
N ARG A 296 11.27 13.85 -18.25
CA ARG A 296 10.99 12.80 -19.22
C ARG A 296 10.79 13.36 -20.63
N GLU A 297 9.87 14.35 -20.80
CA GLU A 297 9.46 14.79 -22.13
C GLU A 297 10.46 15.78 -22.74
N ASP A 298 10.87 16.82 -22.02
CA ASP A 298 11.76 17.84 -22.56
C ASP A 298 13.23 17.39 -22.59
N LYS A 299 13.71 16.74 -21.53
CA LYS A 299 15.12 16.35 -21.39
C LYS A 299 15.43 14.90 -21.78
N GLY A 300 14.44 14.02 -21.72
CA GLY A 300 14.61 12.62 -22.08
C GLY A 300 15.54 11.82 -21.14
N TYR A 301 15.72 12.27 -19.89
CA TYR A 301 16.65 11.65 -18.95
C TYR A 301 16.15 10.33 -18.37
N THR A 302 14.83 10.14 -18.34
CA THR A 302 14.20 8.96 -17.75
C THR A 302 12.99 8.49 -18.58
N TYR A 303 12.63 7.22 -18.40
CA TYR A 303 11.34 6.70 -18.89
C TYR A 303 10.14 7.19 -18.04
N GLY A 304 10.38 7.49 -16.76
CA GLY A 304 9.35 8.02 -15.87
C GLY A 304 9.91 8.42 -14.52
N ILE A 305 9.37 9.49 -13.97
CA ILE A 305 9.68 10.00 -12.64
C ILE A 305 8.39 10.24 -11.87
N TYR A 306 8.38 9.84 -10.61
CA TYR A 306 7.18 9.85 -9.78
C TYR A 306 7.45 10.48 -8.44
N SER A 307 6.47 11.25 -7.94
CA SER A 307 6.41 11.75 -6.59
C SER A 307 5.18 11.17 -5.88
N TYR A 308 5.35 10.70 -4.65
CA TYR A 308 4.26 10.15 -3.86
C TYR A 308 4.45 10.36 -2.37
N ILE A 309 3.34 10.45 -1.64
CA ILE A 309 3.32 10.49 -0.18
C ILE A 309 3.04 9.07 0.31
N GLN A 310 4.09 8.39 0.80
CA GLN A 310 3.99 7.09 1.44
C GLN A 310 3.36 7.28 2.82
N ASN A 311 2.12 6.85 2.96
CA ASN A 311 1.31 7.09 4.15
C ASN A 311 0.92 5.77 4.82
N GLN A 312 1.78 5.30 5.73
CA GLN A 312 1.53 4.14 6.59
C GLN A 312 0.63 4.53 7.78
N LEU A 313 0.34 3.61 8.69
CA LEU A 313 -0.55 3.93 9.83
C LEU A 313 0.03 5.02 10.73
N GLN A 314 1.32 4.92 11.05
CA GLN A 314 1.99 5.80 12.00
C GLN A 314 3.03 6.72 11.37
N ASP A 315 3.46 6.41 10.15
CA ASP A 315 4.59 7.08 9.53
C ASP A 315 4.27 7.53 8.11
N THR A 316 4.84 8.66 7.76
CA THR A 316 4.67 9.24 6.44
C THR A 316 5.99 9.77 5.93
N ALA A 317 6.25 9.58 4.65
CA ALA A 317 7.37 10.18 3.93
C ALA A 317 6.90 10.72 2.57
N TRP A 318 7.49 11.80 2.11
CA TRP A 318 7.33 12.26 0.74
C TRP A 318 8.53 11.79 -0.06
N ILE A 319 8.29 11.04 -1.13
CA ILE A 319 9.32 10.34 -1.89
C ILE A 319 9.22 10.71 -3.37
N ILE A 320 10.36 10.98 -3.99
CA ILE A 320 10.55 11.08 -5.43
C ILE A 320 11.39 9.89 -5.88
N SER A 321 10.97 9.23 -6.96
CA SER A 321 11.55 7.99 -7.45
C SER A 321 11.67 8.00 -8.97
N THR A 322 12.87 7.67 -9.47
CA THR A 322 13.12 7.47 -10.91
C THR A 322 14.35 6.59 -11.14
N GLU A 323 14.48 6.09 -12.35
CA GLU A 323 15.70 5.52 -12.92
C GLU A 323 16.09 6.36 -14.14
N ALA A 324 17.37 6.70 -14.27
CA ALA A 324 17.90 7.53 -15.35
C ALA A 324 19.22 6.95 -15.87
N GLY A 325 19.66 7.39 -17.04
CA GLY A 325 21.02 7.08 -17.52
C GLY A 325 22.05 7.48 -16.47
N LYS A 326 23.08 6.64 -16.26
CA LYS A 326 24.11 6.88 -15.23
C LYS A 326 24.76 8.26 -15.35
N ASP A 327 24.98 8.70 -16.60
CA ASP A 327 25.60 9.97 -16.96
C ASP A 327 24.71 11.20 -16.66
N VAL A 328 23.39 11.04 -16.55
CA VAL A 328 22.44 12.13 -16.32
C VAL A 328 21.77 12.08 -14.94
N CYS A 329 22.16 11.16 -14.05
CA CYS A 329 21.56 11.04 -12.71
C CYS A 329 21.69 12.32 -11.89
N GLU A 330 22.88 12.97 -11.89
CA GLU A 330 23.11 14.22 -11.15
C GLU A 330 22.32 15.38 -11.74
N ASP A 331 22.17 15.44 -13.06
CA ASP A 331 21.39 16.46 -13.73
C ASP A 331 19.89 16.24 -13.48
N THR A 332 19.43 14.98 -13.42
CA THR A 332 18.06 14.64 -13.00
C THR A 332 17.74 15.18 -11.60
N VAL A 333 18.64 15.00 -10.64
CA VAL A 333 18.47 15.54 -9.28
C VAL A 333 18.40 17.07 -9.28
N LYS A 334 19.24 17.75 -10.07
CA LYS A 334 19.21 19.22 -10.22
C LYS A 334 17.85 19.69 -10.77
N GLU A 335 17.30 18.98 -11.75
CA GLU A 335 16.00 19.32 -12.32
C GLU A 335 14.86 19.12 -11.32
N VAL A 336 14.90 18.07 -10.49
CA VAL A 336 13.93 17.91 -9.40
C VAL A 336 13.96 19.11 -8.45
N TYR A 337 15.14 19.57 -8.04
CA TYR A 337 15.27 20.76 -7.20
C TYR A 337 14.87 22.05 -7.92
N HIS A 338 15.09 22.12 -9.22
CA HIS A 338 14.64 23.26 -10.04
C HIS A 338 13.11 23.37 -10.02
N GLU A 339 12.38 22.28 -10.26
CA GLU A 339 10.92 22.25 -10.21
C GLU A 339 10.38 22.56 -8.79
N MET A 340 11.02 22.06 -7.74
CA MET A 340 10.69 22.44 -6.36
C MET A 340 10.83 23.96 -6.14
N LYS A 341 11.90 24.56 -6.66
CA LYS A 341 12.15 25.99 -6.56
C LYS A 341 11.08 26.79 -7.30
N LEU A 342 10.74 26.41 -8.53
CA LEU A 342 9.68 27.07 -9.30
C LEU A 342 8.35 27.03 -8.56
N LEU A 343 7.97 25.89 -7.94
CA LEU A 343 6.76 25.78 -7.13
C LEU A 343 6.77 26.67 -5.87
N CYS A 344 7.95 26.98 -5.33
CA CYS A 344 8.08 27.90 -4.20
C CYS A 344 8.04 29.38 -4.60
N GLU A 345 8.59 29.72 -5.77
CA GLU A 345 8.80 31.12 -6.20
C GLU A 345 7.69 31.62 -7.11
N GLU A 346 7.16 30.78 -7.99
CA GLU A 346 6.19 31.15 -9.00
C GLU A 346 4.77 30.66 -8.64
N ARG A 347 3.77 31.49 -8.98
CA ARG A 347 2.38 31.10 -8.80
C ARG A 347 2.00 30.04 -9.83
N ILE A 348 1.33 28.97 -9.39
CA ILE A 348 0.78 27.94 -10.26
C ILE A 348 -0.28 28.56 -11.18
N ALA A 349 -0.21 28.25 -12.47
CA ALA A 349 -1.16 28.74 -13.45
C ALA A 349 -2.57 28.13 -13.23
N ASP A 350 -3.60 28.91 -13.50
CA ASP A 350 -4.98 28.48 -13.19
C ASP A 350 -5.44 27.31 -14.07
N ASP A 351 -4.95 27.22 -15.31
CA ASP A 351 -5.20 26.11 -16.23
C ASP A 351 -4.49 24.82 -15.77
N GLU A 352 -3.24 24.91 -15.29
CA GLU A 352 -2.51 23.79 -14.71
C GLU A 352 -3.22 23.24 -13.46
N LEU A 353 -3.67 24.14 -12.56
CA LEU A 353 -4.41 23.73 -11.37
C LEU A 353 -5.77 23.11 -11.72
N SER A 354 -6.46 23.64 -12.72
CA SER A 354 -7.72 23.06 -13.22
C SER A 354 -7.50 21.64 -13.77
N LEU A 355 -6.42 21.43 -14.52
CA LEU A 355 -6.06 20.10 -15.05
C LEU A 355 -5.82 19.09 -13.93
N VAL A 356 -5.06 19.49 -12.88
CA VAL A 356 -4.78 18.64 -11.71
C VAL A 356 -6.07 18.28 -10.97
N ARG A 357 -6.97 19.25 -10.75
CA ARG A 357 -8.28 19.00 -10.13
C ARG A 357 -9.10 18.01 -10.94
N ASN A 358 -9.20 18.20 -12.24
CA ASN A 358 -9.92 17.30 -13.14
C ASN A 358 -9.33 15.90 -13.13
N TYR A 359 -8.01 15.77 -13.13
CA TYR A 359 -7.33 14.50 -13.01
C TYR A 359 -7.66 13.80 -11.68
N MET A 360 -7.55 14.48 -10.56
CA MET A 360 -7.81 13.90 -9.23
C MET A 360 -9.27 13.48 -9.03
N ILE A 361 -10.21 14.30 -9.45
CA ILE A 361 -11.64 13.96 -9.37
C ILE A 361 -11.96 12.80 -10.32
N GLY A 362 -11.44 12.82 -11.56
CA GLY A 362 -11.61 11.73 -12.51
C GLY A 362 -11.04 10.40 -12.02
N THR A 363 -9.84 10.42 -11.43
CA THR A 363 -9.23 9.24 -10.80
C THR A 363 -10.08 8.74 -9.64
N THR A 364 -10.56 9.65 -8.77
CA THR A 364 -11.43 9.29 -7.64
C THR A 364 -12.75 8.66 -8.12
N LEU A 365 -13.34 9.16 -9.21
CA LEU A 365 -14.51 8.54 -9.84
C LEU A 365 -14.23 7.11 -10.29
N SER A 366 -13.10 6.90 -10.98
CA SER A 366 -12.68 5.56 -11.42
C SER A 366 -12.42 4.61 -10.25
N GLU A 367 -11.83 5.12 -9.16
CA GLU A 367 -11.59 4.35 -7.93
C GLU A 367 -12.87 4.04 -7.12
N MET A 368 -14.01 4.60 -7.50
CA MET A 368 -15.33 4.28 -6.93
C MET A 368 -16.19 3.43 -7.87
N ASP A 369 -15.63 3.01 -9.01
CA ASP A 369 -16.31 2.12 -9.94
C ASP A 369 -16.15 0.67 -9.49
N GLY A 370 -17.27 0.10 -9.06
CA GLY A 370 -17.36 -1.27 -8.62
C GLY A 370 -17.15 -1.52 -7.11
N PRO A 371 -17.65 -2.68 -6.63
CA PRO A 371 -17.70 -2.98 -5.21
C PRO A 371 -16.33 -3.10 -4.54
N PHE A 372 -15.35 -3.66 -5.26
CA PHE A 372 -14.01 -3.92 -4.72
C PHE A 372 -13.24 -2.63 -4.46
N SER A 373 -13.32 -1.68 -5.38
CA SER A 373 -12.70 -0.36 -5.26
C SER A 373 -13.35 0.47 -4.15
N ILE A 374 -14.69 0.44 -4.04
CA ILE A 374 -15.44 1.09 -2.97
C ILE A 374 -15.00 0.52 -1.60
N MET A 375 -14.91 -0.81 -1.47
CA MET A 375 -14.47 -1.43 -0.22
C MET A 375 -13.00 -1.11 0.09
N ALA A 376 -12.13 -1.04 -0.90
CA ALA A 376 -10.73 -0.65 -0.70
C ALA A 376 -10.63 0.77 -0.12
N LYS A 377 -11.47 1.70 -0.55
CA LYS A 377 -11.57 3.05 0.04
C LYS A 377 -12.04 3.00 1.50
N TRP A 378 -13.13 2.28 1.77
CA TRP A 378 -13.62 2.10 3.14
C TRP A 378 -12.59 1.43 4.05
N LYS A 379 -11.97 0.36 3.58
CA LYS A 379 -10.91 -0.34 4.32
C LYS A 379 -9.78 0.62 4.71
N ASN A 380 -9.31 1.45 3.78
CA ASN A 380 -8.27 2.44 4.06
C ASN A 380 -8.71 3.47 5.11
N ILE A 381 -9.95 3.96 5.05
CA ILE A 381 -10.53 4.89 6.03
C ILE A 381 -10.62 4.23 7.41
N ILE A 382 -11.22 3.04 7.48
CA ILE A 382 -11.50 2.31 8.73
C ILE A 382 -10.23 1.86 9.43
N LEU A 383 -9.26 1.30 8.71
CA LEU A 383 -8.00 0.83 9.28
C LEU A 383 -7.17 1.98 9.86
N LYS A 384 -7.35 3.19 9.34
CA LYS A 384 -6.67 4.39 9.82
C LYS A 384 -7.43 5.12 10.93
N GLY A 385 -8.54 4.56 11.41
CA GLY A 385 -9.37 5.18 12.45
C GLY A 385 -10.05 6.47 12.01
N LEU A 386 -10.24 6.65 10.70
CA LEU A 386 -10.91 7.79 10.10
C LEU A 386 -12.38 7.47 9.82
N ASP A 387 -13.16 8.49 9.53
CA ASP A 387 -14.56 8.38 9.13
C ASP A 387 -14.80 8.89 7.70
N GLU A 388 -16.05 8.79 7.26
CA GLU A 388 -16.50 9.22 5.94
C GLU A 388 -16.17 10.70 5.64
N ARG A 389 -16.14 11.56 6.67
CA ARG A 389 -15.83 13.00 6.52
C ARG A 389 -14.44 13.20 5.92
N TYR A 390 -13.48 12.35 6.28
CA TYR A 390 -12.14 12.45 5.70
C TYR A 390 -12.15 12.34 4.16
N PHE A 391 -13.01 11.49 3.60
CA PHE A 391 -13.17 11.35 2.15
C PHE A 391 -13.73 12.64 1.54
N TYR A 392 -14.85 13.15 2.08
CA TYR A 392 -15.48 14.35 1.53
C TYR A 392 -14.62 15.60 1.71
N ASP A 393 -13.99 15.79 2.85
CA ASP A 393 -13.04 16.88 3.07
C ASP A 393 -11.86 16.84 2.11
N THR A 394 -11.41 15.64 1.72
CA THR A 394 -10.33 15.50 0.72
C THR A 394 -10.83 15.97 -0.65
N ILE A 395 -12.05 15.58 -1.05
CA ILE A 395 -12.68 16.04 -2.29
C ILE A 395 -12.86 17.56 -2.29
N ASP A 396 -13.37 18.12 -1.20
CA ASP A 396 -13.57 19.56 -1.06
C ASP A 396 -12.23 20.31 -1.13
N THR A 397 -11.17 19.76 -0.51
CA THR A 397 -9.82 20.33 -0.63
C THR A 397 -9.36 20.34 -2.09
N VAL A 398 -9.50 19.25 -2.82
CA VAL A 398 -9.14 19.18 -4.25
C VAL A 398 -9.88 20.24 -5.06
N LYS A 399 -11.18 20.42 -4.81
CA LYS A 399 -12.01 21.38 -5.54
C LYS A 399 -11.70 22.84 -5.23
N GLN A 400 -11.30 23.15 -3.98
CA GLN A 400 -11.26 24.52 -3.48
C GLN A 400 -9.85 25.08 -3.29
N VAL A 401 -8.83 24.24 -3.11
CA VAL A 401 -7.47 24.70 -2.81
C VAL A 401 -6.97 25.68 -3.87
N SER A 402 -6.47 26.83 -3.44
CA SER A 402 -5.94 27.87 -4.33
C SER A 402 -4.46 27.65 -4.70
N ALA A 403 -4.01 28.29 -5.76
CA ALA A 403 -2.60 28.31 -6.16
C ALA A 403 -1.71 28.89 -5.06
N ASP A 404 -2.18 29.92 -4.36
CA ASP A 404 -1.43 30.56 -3.27
C ASP A 404 -1.27 29.61 -2.06
N GLU A 405 -2.31 28.83 -1.74
CA GLU A 405 -2.22 27.81 -0.68
C GLU A 405 -1.24 26.70 -1.05
N LEU A 406 -1.26 26.22 -2.30
CA LEU A 406 -0.30 25.21 -2.77
C LEU A 406 1.13 25.75 -2.76
N GLN A 407 1.34 27.01 -3.15
CA GLN A 407 2.66 27.65 -3.06
C GLN A 407 3.13 27.76 -1.59
N ALA A 408 2.23 28.06 -0.65
CA ALA A 408 2.57 28.09 0.77
C ALA A 408 2.99 26.69 1.28
N VAL A 409 2.30 25.64 0.84
CA VAL A 409 2.66 24.23 1.13
C VAL A 409 4.01 23.89 0.52
N ALA A 410 4.27 24.29 -0.74
CA ALA A 410 5.59 24.10 -1.37
C ALA A 410 6.71 24.75 -0.57
N ARG A 411 6.55 26.01 -0.17
CA ARG A 411 7.53 26.73 0.68
C ARG A 411 7.76 26.08 2.05
N ARG A 412 6.73 25.45 2.61
CA ARG A 412 6.83 24.72 3.87
C ARG A 412 7.69 23.47 3.75
N PHE A 413 7.50 22.67 2.70
CA PHE A 413 8.04 21.32 2.59
C PHE A 413 9.18 21.16 1.58
N PHE A 414 9.23 21.95 0.50
CA PHE A 414 10.26 21.82 -0.54
C PHE A 414 11.52 22.62 -0.18
N LYS A 415 12.21 22.15 0.86
CA LYS A 415 13.49 22.70 1.30
C LYS A 415 14.60 21.72 0.92
N PRO A 416 15.47 22.04 -0.06
CA PRO A 416 16.50 21.11 -0.53
C PRO A 416 17.39 20.53 0.57
N ALA A 417 17.66 21.29 1.63
CA ALA A 417 18.48 20.84 2.76
C ALA A 417 17.82 19.73 3.62
N ASP A 418 16.49 19.60 3.57
CA ASP A 418 15.77 18.60 4.35
C ASP A 418 15.70 17.23 3.66
N PHE A 419 15.92 17.20 2.32
CA PHE A 419 15.82 15.97 1.53
C PHE A 419 17.03 15.07 1.70
N TYR A 420 16.75 13.79 1.92
CA TYR A 420 17.67 12.70 1.62
C TYR A 420 17.75 12.53 0.11
N GLU A 421 18.95 12.45 -0.41
CA GLU A 421 19.25 12.33 -1.84
C GLU A 421 20.13 11.11 -2.05
N LEU A 422 19.63 10.11 -2.72
CA LEU A 422 20.30 8.84 -2.97
C LEU A 422 20.37 8.55 -4.47
N ILE A 423 21.56 8.26 -4.96
CA ILE A 423 21.77 7.65 -6.27
C ILE A 423 22.48 6.30 -6.07
N VAL A 424 21.92 5.26 -6.66
CA VAL A 424 22.50 3.91 -6.70
C VAL A 424 22.71 3.51 -8.14
N TYR A 425 23.95 3.17 -8.53
CA TYR A 425 24.33 2.77 -9.88
C TYR A 425 25.36 1.66 -9.92
#